data_a75fd6bb1a4db257aec8996cb5ff4587
#
_entry.id   a75fd6bb1a4db257aec8996cb5ff4587
#
_cell.length_a   1.000
_cell.length_b   1.000
_cell.length_c   1.000
_cell.angle_alpha   90.00
_cell.angle_beta   90.00
_cell.angle_gamma   90.00
#
_symmetry.space_group_name_H-M   'P 1'
#
loop_
_entity.id
_entity.type
_entity.pdbx_description
1 polymer ?
#
loop_
_entity_poly.entity_id
_entity_poly.type
_entity_poly.pdbx_seq_one_letter_code
_entity_poly.pdbx_strand_id
1 'polypeptide(L)'
;MNSIKDRNGLDLTEAEDIKKRWQEYTEELYKKHLHDPDSHDDVITNLEPDILECEVRWALESITTNKASGGDGIPVELFQILKDNAVKVLHSVCQQMWKTQQWPQDWKRSVFIPIPKKSNVKECSNYHTIALISHASKVMLKILQARLQQYMNHELPDV
;
A
#
# COMPACT_ATOMS: atom_id res chain seq x y z
N MET A 1 -23.95 3.30 8.72
CA MET A 1 -23.42 4.69 8.72
C MET A 1 -24.52 5.52 8.09
N ASN A 2 -25.24 6.34 8.89
CA ASN A 2 -26.52 6.90 8.41
C ASN A 2 -26.39 8.25 7.69
N SER A 3 -25.33 9.02 7.90
CA SER A 3 -25.06 10.26 7.17
C SER A 3 -23.64 10.75 7.41
N ILE A 4 -23.10 11.51 6.45
CA ILE A 4 -21.84 12.24 6.57
C ILE A 4 -22.08 13.68 6.09
N LYS A 5 -21.36 14.64 6.65
CA LYS A 5 -21.45 16.05 6.22
C LYS A 5 -20.60 16.32 4.99
N ASP A 6 -21.17 17.11 4.09
CA ASP A 6 -20.43 17.72 2.98
C ASP A 6 -19.50 18.85 3.48
N ARG A 7 -18.85 19.56 2.55
CA ARG A 7 -17.96 20.70 2.86
C ARG A 7 -18.72 21.91 3.44
N ASN A 8 -20.02 22.00 3.21
CA ASN A 8 -20.88 23.09 3.66
C ASN A 8 -21.61 22.75 4.96
N GLY A 9 -21.38 21.57 5.52
CA GLY A 9 -22.00 21.10 6.75
C GLY A 9 -23.38 20.46 6.57
N LEU A 10 -23.82 20.20 5.32
CA LEU A 10 -25.07 19.53 5.02
C LEU A 10 -24.92 18.00 5.15
N ASP A 11 -25.92 17.36 5.73
CA ASP A 11 -25.94 15.90 5.89
C ASP A 11 -26.21 15.19 4.55
N LEU A 12 -25.27 14.37 4.11
CA LEU A 12 -25.39 13.48 2.96
C LEU A 12 -25.92 12.14 3.45
N THR A 13 -26.98 11.64 2.82
CA THR A 13 -27.65 10.38 3.16
C THR A 13 -27.57 9.33 2.05
N GLU A 14 -27.41 9.80 0.81
CA GLU A 14 -27.30 8.91 -0.35
C GLU A 14 -25.92 8.25 -0.42
N ALA A 15 -25.89 6.95 -0.70
CA ALA A 15 -24.67 6.17 -0.70
C ALA A 15 -23.61 6.66 -1.68
N GLU A 16 -24.02 7.11 -2.87
CA GLU A 16 -23.11 7.63 -3.89
C GLU A 16 -22.52 9.00 -3.50
N ASP A 17 -23.30 9.87 -2.87
CA ASP A 17 -22.80 11.16 -2.37
C ASP A 17 -21.84 10.97 -1.20
N ILE A 18 -22.13 10.04 -0.29
CA ILE A 18 -21.24 9.66 0.80
C ILE A 18 -19.92 9.12 0.24
N LYS A 19 -19.96 8.24 -0.75
CA LYS A 19 -18.78 7.68 -1.41
C LYS A 19 -17.96 8.75 -2.09
N LYS A 20 -18.60 9.64 -2.84
CA LYS A 20 -17.94 10.78 -3.49
C LYS A 20 -17.26 11.70 -2.47
N ARG A 21 -17.92 11.99 -1.36
CA ARG A 21 -17.34 12.79 -0.28
C ARG A 21 -16.11 12.16 0.35
N TRP A 22 -16.13 10.84 0.53
CA TRP A 22 -14.95 10.08 1.00
C TRP A 22 -13.81 10.11 -0.01
N GLN A 23 -14.10 9.98 -1.29
CA GLN A 23 -13.10 10.10 -2.35
C GLN A 23 -12.43 11.49 -2.32
N GLU A 24 -13.22 12.55 -2.30
CA GLU A 24 -12.70 13.91 -2.22
C GLU A 24 -11.83 14.15 -0.99
N TYR A 25 -12.26 13.65 0.17
CA TYR A 25 -11.52 13.81 1.42
C TYR A 25 -10.18 13.07 1.39
N THR A 26 -10.17 11.83 0.92
CA THR A 26 -8.92 11.04 0.82
C THR A 26 -7.97 11.63 -0.20
N GLU A 27 -8.46 12.08 -1.36
CA GLU A 27 -7.62 12.76 -2.35
C GLU A 27 -6.96 14.03 -1.78
N GLU A 28 -7.70 14.85 -1.04
CA GLU A 28 -7.14 16.05 -0.40
C GLU A 28 -6.11 15.72 0.67
N LEU A 29 -6.40 14.69 1.49
CA LEU A 29 -5.51 14.25 2.57
C LEU A 29 -4.16 13.83 2.04
N TYR A 30 -4.14 13.09 0.92
CA TYR A 30 -2.91 12.55 0.34
C TYR A 30 -2.23 13.50 -0.65
N LYS A 31 -2.95 14.35 -1.37
CA LYS A 31 -2.34 15.38 -2.24
C LYS A 31 -1.47 16.38 -1.49
N LYS A 32 -1.81 16.71 -0.24
CA LYS A 32 -1.00 17.63 0.58
C LYS A 32 0.41 17.10 0.89
N HIS A 33 0.65 15.79 0.74
CA HIS A 33 1.93 15.16 1.02
C HIS A 33 2.71 14.74 -0.23
N LEU A 34 2.11 14.89 -1.41
CA LEU A 34 2.81 14.73 -2.67
C LEU A 34 3.47 16.06 -3.04
N HIS A 35 4.58 16.40 -2.40
CA HIS A 35 5.58 17.18 -3.08
C HIS A 35 6.07 16.30 -4.24
N ASP A 36 5.84 16.79 -5.45
CA ASP A 36 6.41 16.20 -6.65
C ASP A 36 7.92 16.13 -6.43
N PRO A 37 8.53 14.96 -6.24
CA PRO A 37 9.97 14.90 -6.26
C PRO A 37 10.32 15.29 -7.68
N ASP A 38 11.07 16.38 -7.85
CA ASP A 38 11.70 16.77 -9.09
C ASP A 38 12.02 15.52 -9.90
N SER A 39 11.58 15.53 -11.15
CA SER A 39 11.90 14.49 -12.12
C SER A 39 13.42 14.46 -12.31
N HIS A 40 14.11 13.87 -11.35
CA HIS A 40 15.49 13.47 -11.55
C HIS A 40 15.46 12.31 -12.55
N ASP A 41 15.71 12.67 -13.80
CA ASP A 41 16.13 11.77 -14.86
C ASP A 41 17.55 11.27 -14.54
N ASP A 42 17.77 10.85 -13.29
CA ASP A 42 19.02 10.25 -12.90
C ASP A 42 19.07 8.86 -13.50
N VAL A 43 20.03 8.70 -14.40
CA VAL A 43 20.46 7.42 -14.94
C VAL A 43 20.74 6.50 -13.75
N ILE A 44 19.73 5.68 -13.37
CA ILE A 44 19.89 4.65 -12.37
C ILE A 44 20.86 3.64 -12.97
N THR A 45 22.12 3.79 -12.61
CA THR A 45 23.12 2.76 -12.89
C THR A 45 22.69 1.50 -12.14
N ASN A 46 22.60 0.38 -12.84
CA ASN A 46 22.22 -0.96 -12.34
C ASN A 46 23.22 -1.48 -11.28
N LEU A 47 23.32 -0.81 -10.15
CA LEU A 47 24.21 -1.20 -9.05
C LEU A 47 23.49 -2.07 -7.99
N GLU A 48 22.16 -2.09 -8.01
CA GLU A 48 21.38 -2.86 -7.06
C GLU A 48 21.18 -4.31 -7.57
N PRO A 49 21.44 -5.31 -6.72
CA PRO A 49 21.28 -6.71 -7.11
C PRO A 49 19.81 -7.05 -7.41
N ASP A 50 19.62 -8.03 -8.30
CA ASP A 50 18.29 -8.59 -8.61
C ASP A 50 17.57 -9.04 -7.34
N ILE A 51 16.24 -9.03 -7.37
CA ILE A 51 15.42 -9.58 -6.28
C ILE A 51 15.64 -11.10 -6.22
N LEU A 52 15.95 -11.61 -5.04
CA LEU A 52 16.23 -13.03 -4.81
C LEU A 52 14.96 -13.77 -4.34
N GLU A 53 14.87 -15.05 -4.68
CA GLU A 53 13.75 -15.90 -4.23
C GLU A 53 13.68 -16.01 -2.70
N CYS A 54 14.83 -16.02 -2.02
CA CYS A 54 14.88 -16.05 -0.56
C CYS A 54 14.31 -14.77 0.09
N GLU A 55 14.48 -13.60 -0.54
CA GLU A 55 13.87 -12.35 -0.08
C GLU A 55 12.35 -12.41 -0.20
N VAL A 56 11.83 -12.93 -1.31
CA VAL A 56 10.39 -13.11 -1.52
C VAL A 56 9.81 -14.07 -0.50
N ARG A 57 10.48 -15.20 -0.24
CA ARG A 57 10.08 -16.18 0.78
C ARG A 57 10.03 -15.55 2.17
N TRP A 58 11.10 -14.90 2.57
CA TRP A 58 11.17 -14.17 3.85
C TRP A 58 10.07 -13.12 3.98
N ALA A 59 9.86 -12.31 2.95
CA ALA A 59 8.84 -11.27 2.96
C ALA A 59 7.44 -11.88 3.09
N LEU A 60 7.14 -12.94 2.34
CA LEU A 60 5.86 -13.64 2.39
C LEU A 60 5.58 -14.26 3.77
N GLU A 61 6.57 -14.94 4.36
CA GLU A 61 6.48 -15.54 5.70
C GLU A 61 6.30 -14.48 6.80
N SER A 62 6.80 -13.28 6.59
CA SER A 62 6.68 -12.18 7.54
C SER A 62 5.31 -11.47 7.51
N ILE A 63 4.43 -11.78 6.55
CA ILE A 63 3.08 -11.23 6.50
C ILE A 63 2.17 -12.01 7.44
N THR A 64 1.56 -11.31 8.37
CA THR A 64 0.65 -11.91 9.36
C THR A 64 -0.65 -12.37 8.72
N THR A 65 -1.15 -13.52 9.15
CA THR A 65 -2.44 -14.09 8.77
C THR A 65 -3.63 -13.35 9.40
N ASN A 66 -4.84 -13.71 9.00
CA ASN A 66 -6.09 -13.13 9.50
C ASN A 66 -6.17 -11.61 9.32
N LYS A 67 -5.60 -11.09 8.24
CA LYS A 67 -5.70 -9.69 7.82
C LYS A 67 -6.58 -9.56 6.59
N ALA A 68 -7.31 -8.45 6.53
CA ALA A 68 -8.12 -8.13 5.36
C ALA A 68 -7.25 -8.07 4.10
N SER A 69 -7.75 -8.67 3.02
CA SER A 69 -7.15 -8.59 1.69
C SER A 69 -7.28 -7.18 1.12
N GLY A 70 -6.45 -6.86 0.13
CA GLY A 70 -6.58 -5.65 -0.67
C GLY A 70 -7.73 -5.74 -1.67
N GLY A 71 -7.71 -4.85 -2.68
CA GLY A 71 -8.74 -4.78 -3.71
C GLY A 71 -8.83 -6.01 -4.63
N ASP A 72 -7.80 -6.86 -4.64
CA ASP A 72 -7.74 -8.13 -5.36
C ASP A 72 -8.51 -9.26 -4.66
N GLY A 73 -8.91 -9.07 -3.41
CA GLY A 73 -9.62 -10.08 -2.62
C GLY A 73 -8.80 -11.31 -2.27
N ILE A 74 -7.49 -11.35 -2.52
CA ILE A 74 -6.62 -12.51 -2.29
C ILE A 74 -6.13 -12.52 -0.84
N PRO A 75 -6.56 -13.50 -0.01
CA PRO A 75 -6.07 -13.62 1.36
C PRO A 75 -4.63 -14.15 1.39
N VAL A 76 -3.86 -13.76 2.41
CA VAL A 76 -2.47 -14.20 2.55
C VAL A 76 -2.38 -15.72 2.75
N GLU A 77 -3.38 -16.34 3.33
CA GLU A 77 -3.48 -17.78 3.56
C GLU A 77 -3.40 -18.59 2.25
N LEU A 78 -3.88 -18.02 1.15
CA LEU A 78 -3.77 -18.66 -0.16
C LEU A 78 -2.30 -18.84 -0.57
N PHE A 79 -1.47 -17.82 -0.35
CA PHE A 79 -0.03 -17.92 -0.63
C PHE A 79 0.66 -18.96 0.25
N GLN A 80 0.21 -19.10 1.50
CA GLN A 80 0.74 -20.13 2.42
C GLN A 80 0.37 -21.55 1.99
N ILE A 81 -0.83 -21.74 1.43
CA ILE A 81 -1.26 -23.03 0.87
C ILE A 81 -0.42 -23.39 -0.37
N LEU A 82 -0.18 -22.41 -1.25
CA LEU A 82 0.59 -22.61 -2.50
C LEU A 82 2.10 -22.74 -2.27
N LYS A 83 2.61 -22.33 -1.10
CA LYS A 83 4.02 -22.47 -0.69
C LYS A 83 5.01 -22.04 -1.79
N ASP A 84 5.86 -22.97 -2.22
CA ASP A 84 6.93 -22.68 -3.20
C ASP A 84 6.41 -22.20 -4.56
N ASN A 85 5.22 -22.61 -4.96
CA ASN A 85 4.60 -22.12 -6.20
C ASN A 85 4.26 -20.63 -6.09
N ALA A 86 3.72 -20.20 -4.95
CA ALA A 86 3.46 -18.78 -4.70
C ALA A 86 4.77 -17.97 -4.72
N VAL A 87 5.81 -18.47 -4.07
CA VAL A 87 7.13 -17.80 -4.04
C VAL A 87 7.69 -17.64 -5.45
N LYS A 88 7.65 -18.67 -6.30
CA LYS A 88 8.13 -18.59 -7.69
C LYS A 88 7.38 -17.56 -8.52
N VAL A 89 6.05 -17.55 -8.43
CA VAL A 89 5.22 -16.58 -9.16
C VAL A 89 5.50 -15.16 -8.67
N LEU A 90 5.49 -14.93 -7.36
CA LEU A 90 5.77 -13.62 -6.79
C LEU A 90 7.19 -13.15 -7.11
N HIS A 91 8.18 -14.06 -7.08
CA HIS A 91 9.55 -13.75 -7.46
C HIS A 91 9.65 -13.26 -8.91
N SER A 92 8.99 -13.97 -9.84
CA SER A 92 8.96 -13.55 -11.26
C SER A 92 8.36 -12.15 -11.42
N VAL A 93 7.25 -11.86 -10.73
CA VAL A 93 6.60 -10.55 -10.77
C VAL A 93 7.50 -9.47 -10.14
N CYS A 94 8.07 -9.73 -8.97
CA CYS A 94 8.97 -8.79 -8.29
C CYS A 94 10.23 -8.49 -9.13
N GLN A 95 10.81 -9.50 -9.78
CA GLN A 95 11.95 -9.30 -10.68
C GLN A 95 11.58 -8.45 -11.89
N GLN A 96 10.42 -8.71 -12.50
CA GLN A 96 9.95 -7.91 -13.62
C GLN A 96 9.76 -6.45 -13.20
N MET A 97 9.11 -6.21 -12.06
CA MET A 97 8.94 -4.85 -11.50
C MET A 97 10.29 -4.18 -11.25
N TRP A 98 11.25 -4.92 -10.68
CA TRP A 98 12.58 -4.41 -10.41
C TRP A 98 13.31 -3.97 -11.68
N LYS A 99 13.26 -4.79 -12.73
CA LYS A 99 13.90 -4.52 -14.02
C LYS A 99 13.22 -3.43 -14.84
N THR A 100 11.89 -3.38 -14.81
CA THR A 100 11.11 -2.43 -15.61
C THR A 100 10.74 -1.16 -14.87
N GLN A 101 10.91 -1.15 -13.54
CA GLN A 101 10.45 -0.08 -12.64
C GLN A 101 8.94 0.22 -12.76
N GLN A 102 8.19 -0.72 -13.30
CA GLN A 102 6.75 -0.57 -13.49
C GLN A 102 5.98 -1.49 -12.54
N TRP A 103 5.09 -0.89 -11.78
CA TRP A 103 4.18 -1.60 -10.88
C TRP A 103 2.92 -2.04 -11.62
N PRO A 104 2.41 -3.26 -11.37
CA PRO A 104 1.10 -3.67 -11.85
C PRO A 104 0.02 -2.66 -11.42
N GLN A 105 -0.94 -2.37 -12.32
CA GLN A 105 -1.96 -1.36 -12.03
C GLN A 105 -2.79 -1.68 -10.79
N ASP A 106 -3.10 -2.97 -10.57
CA ASP A 106 -3.86 -3.40 -9.41
C ASP A 106 -3.08 -3.25 -8.09
N TRP A 107 -1.74 -3.25 -8.14
CA TRP A 107 -0.90 -3.04 -6.97
C TRP A 107 -0.77 -1.55 -6.59
N LYS A 108 -1.07 -0.66 -7.52
CA LYS A 108 -1.12 0.79 -7.27
C LYS A 108 -2.43 1.24 -6.62
N ARG A 109 -3.42 0.34 -6.50
CA ARG A 109 -4.73 0.64 -5.93
C ARG A 109 -4.81 0.22 -4.48
N SER A 110 -5.38 1.10 -3.67
CA SER A 110 -5.68 0.83 -2.26
C SER A 110 -7.18 0.96 -2.01
N VAL A 111 -7.70 0.11 -1.15
CA VAL A 111 -9.06 0.25 -0.63
C VAL A 111 -8.98 0.97 0.70
N PHE A 112 -9.60 2.14 0.82
CA PHE A 112 -9.62 2.92 2.05
C PHE A 112 -10.84 2.55 2.91
N ILE A 113 -10.58 2.17 4.16
CA ILE A 113 -11.63 1.89 5.14
C ILE A 113 -11.59 2.99 6.20
N PRO A 114 -12.67 3.79 6.33
CA PRO A 114 -12.79 4.78 7.37
C PRO A 114 -13.20 4.12 8.70
N ILE A 115 -12.41 4.30 9.75
CA ILE A 115 -12.68 3.84 11.11
C ILE A 115 -13.00 5.06 11.99
N PRO A 116 -14.18 5.12 12.63
CA PRO A 116 -14.55 6.26 13.44
C PRO A 116 -13.64 6.40 14.67
N LYS A 117 -13.21 7.62 14.95
CA LYS A 117 -12.69 8.03 16.25
C LYS A 117 -13.85 8.12 17.28
N LYS A 118 -13.53 8.26 18.56
CA LYS A 118 -14.54 8.28 19.66
C LYS A 118 -15.50 9.49 19.67
N SER A 119 -15.45 10.38 18.69
CA SER A 119 -16.26 11.61 18.65
C SER A 119 -17.27 11.61 17.50
N ASN A 120 -17.84 12.75 17.19
CA ASN A 120 -18.87 12.93 16.18
C ASN A 120 -18.55 12.22 14.85
N VAL A 121 -19.34 11.20 14.51
CA VAL A 121 -19.15 10.33 13.30
C VAL A 121 -19.67 10.97 12.01
N LYS A 122 -20.14 12.23 12.05
CA LYS A 122 -20.64 12.93 10.86
C LYS A 122 -19.56 13.63 10.04
N GLU A 123 -18.39 13.86 10.61
CA GLU A 123 -17.28 14.54 9.96
C GLU A 123 -16.21 13.55 9.48
N CYS A 124 -15.78 13.65 8.21
CA CYS A 124 -14.71 12.79 7.68
C CYS A 124 -13.41 12.93 8.48
N SER A 125 -13.09 14.10 9.00
CA SER A 125 -11.91 14.36 9.85
C SER A 125 -11.92 13.56 11.16
N ASN A 126 -13.07 13.08 11.61
CA ASN A 126 -13.24 12.25 12.80
C ASN A 126 -13.06 10.76 12.53
N TYR A 127 -12.45 10.41 11.41
CA TYR A 127 -12.11 9.03 11.06
C TYR A 127 -10.61 8.87 10.85
N HIS A 128 -10.11 7.68 11.17
CA HIS A 128 -8.84 7.19 10.68
C HIS A 128 -9.10 6.39 9.40
N THR A 129 -8.36 6.68 8.35
CA THR A 129 -8.42 5.87 7.14
C THR A 129 -7.33 4.80 7.19
N ILE A 130 -7.72 3.54 6.98
CA ILE A 130 -6.80 2.43 6.79
C ILE A 130 -6.77 2.10 5.30
N ALA A 131 -5.58 2.10 4.71
CA ALA A 131 -5.37 1.66 3.34
C ALA A 131 -5.11 0.15 3.30
N LEU A 132 -5.95 -0.59 2.61
CA LEU A 132 -5.75 -1.99 2.31
C LEU A 132 -5.14 -2.13 0.92
N ILE A 133 -3.94 -2.67 0.87
CA ILE A 133 -3.22 -3.02 -0.36
C ILE A 133 -3.13 -4.53 -0.51
N SER A 134 -2.92 -5.02 -1.72
CA SER A 134 -2.76 -6.46 -1.98
C SER A 134 -1.63 -7.07 -1.15
N HIS A 135 -1.79 -8.32 -0.72
CA HIS A 135 -0.72 -9.02 0.00
C HIS A 135 0.50 -9.25 -0.88
N ALA A 136 0.30 -9.45 -2.18
CA ALA A 136 1.38 -9.56 -3.14
C ALA A 136 2.22 -8.26 -3.23
N SER A 137 1.57 -7.09 -3.26
CA SER A 137 2.31 -5.82 -3.25
C SER A 137 3.06 -5.59 -1.93
N LYS A 138 2.52 -6.07 -0.80
CA LYS A 138 3.21 -6.00 0.51
C LYS A 138 4.52 -6.78 0.51
N VAL A 139 4.61 -7.90 -0.22
CA VAL A 139 5.87 -8.67 -0.37
C VAL A 139 6.95 -7.77 -0.95
N MET A 140 6.69 -7.11 -2.07
CA MET A 140 7.66 -6.20 -2.69
C MET A 140 8.03 -5.03 -1.77
N LEU A 141 7.05 -4.40 -1.14
CA LEU A 141 7.30 -3.30 -0.21
C LEU A 141 8.17 -3.71 0.98
N LYS A 142 8.01 -4.94 1.49
CA LYS A 142 8.86 -5.46 2.57
C LYS A 142 10.30 -5.68 2.12
N ILE A 143 10.52 -6.18 0.90
CA ILE A 143 11.85 -6.33 0.33
C ILE A 143 12.51 -4.96 0.20
N LEU A 144 11.81 -3.98 -0.37
CA LEU A 144 12.32 -2.62 -0.50
C LEU A 144 12.63 -1.99 0.85
N GLN A 145 11.75 -2.16 1.84
CA GLN A 145 11.97 -1.68 3.20
C GLN A 145 13.24 -2.29 3.82
N ALA A 146 13.44 -3.60 3.68
CA ALA A 146 14.61 -4.29 4.22
C ALA A 146 15.90 -3.80 3.57
N ARG A 147 15.92 -3.65 2.25
CA ARG A 147 17.07 -3.13 1.49
C ARG A 147 17.39 -1.69 1.88
N LEU A 148 16.37 -0.83 1.94
CA LEU A 148 16.52 0.56 2.36
C LEU A 148 17.06 0.65 3.80
N GLN A 149 16.56 -0.18 4.72
CA GLN A 149 17.03 -0.20 6.11
C GLN A 149 18.51 -0.61 6.19
N GLN A 150 18.93 -1.61 5.41
CA GLN A 150 20.33 -2.00 5.34
C GLN A 150 21.21 -0.87 4.80
N TYR A 151 20.78 -0.21 3.74
CA TYR A 151 21.47 0.94 3.18
C TYR A 151 21.60 2.07 4.21
N MET A 152 20.51 2.44 4.86
CA MET A 152 20.53 3.50 5.88
C MET A 152 21.45 3.17 7.06
N ASN A 153 21.44 1.93 7.53
CA ASN A 153 22.33 1.50 8.63
C ASN A 153 23.81 1.53 8.25
N HIS A 154 24.12 1.35 6.95
CA HIS A 154 25.48 1.39 6.44
C HIS A 154 25.98 2.83 6.24
N GLU A 155 25.14 3.69 5.67
CA GLU A 155 25.50 5.07 5.29
C GLU A 155 25.34 6.08 6.44
N LEU A 156 24.49 5.76 7.44
CA LEU A 156 24.22 6.62 8.59
C LEU A 156 24.51 5.87 9.89
N PRO A 157 25.81 5.59 10.18
CA PRO A 157 26.15 5.03 11.48
C PRO A 157 25.95 6.09 12.55
N ASP A 158 25.05 5.83 13.48
CA ASP A 158 24.82 6.54 14.76
C ASP A 158 24.55 8.06 14.64
N VAL A 159 23.26 8.41 14.50
CA VAL A 159 22.73 9.67 15.02
C VAL A 159 21.91 9.39 16.27
#